data_bbeed6c4fb407c4482efdff68008e582
#
_entry.id   bbeed6c4fb407c4482efdff68008e582
#
_cell.length_a   1.000
_cell.length_b   1.000
_cell.length_c   1.000
_cell.angle_alpha   90.00
_cell.angle_beta   90.00
_cell.angle_gamma   90.00
#
_symmetry.space_group_name_H-M   'P 1'
#
loop_
_entity.id
_entity.type
_entity.pdbx_description
1 polymer ?
#
loop_
_entity_poly.entity_id
_entity_poly.type
_entity_poly.pdbx_seq_one_letter_code
_entity_poly.pdbx_strand_id
1 'polypeptide(L)'
;MVEILKILHTESVLDISSIIWCDVDQFHGIEVEEFPAQIAQVAMWLIDHQMNMMISEYFGQYFVRLPLKKSADIIHANSLEIPWEDVISSDKLTYILGNPPFIGSNIMTKIQRAEVVKEFHDVKGAGVLDYVTAWYLKASKYIQNTKIKVAFVSTNSISQGEQVGILW
;
A
#
# COMPACT_ATOMS: atom_id res chain seq x y z
N MET A 1 12.89 -1.55 12.43
CA MET A 1 12.21 -1.42 13.74
C MET A 1 12.89 -2.27 14.81
N VAL A 2 12.97 -3.58 14.68
CA VAL A 2 13.61 -4.49 15.66
C VAL A 2 15.05 -4.08 16.00
N GLU A 3 15.84 -3.64 15.03
CA GLU A 3 17.24 -3.21 15.23
C GLU A 3 17.37 -1.93 16.06
N ILE A 4 16.46 -0.97 15.87
CA ILE A 4 16.43 0.26 16.68
C ILE A 4 16.03 -0.07 18.12
N LEU A 5 15.08 -0.97 18.31
CA LEU A 5 14.66 -1.44 19.62
C LEU A 5 15.78 -2.17 20.37
N LYS A 6 16.66 -2.91 19.66
CA LYS A 6 17.86 -3.54 20.25
C LYS A 6 18.82 -2.52 20.83
N ILE A 7 19.04 -1.41 20.14
CA ILE A 7 19.93 -0.35 20.60
C ILE A 7 19.37 0.34 21.85
N LEU A 8 18.06 0.60 21.87
CA LEU A 8 17.39 1.25 22.99
C LEU A 8 17.31 0.38 24.24
N HIS A 9 17.28 -0.94 24.11
CA HIS A 9 17.27 -1.87 25.25
C HIS A 9 18.59 -1.89 26.05
N THR A 10 19.71 -1.62 25.40
CA THR A 10 21.03 -1.55 26.09
C THR A 10 21.17 -0.35 27.02
N GLU A 11 20.30 0.65 26.91
CA GLU A 11 20.37 1.90 27.70
C GLU A 11 19.36 2.00 28.85
N SER A 12 18.80 0.86 29.31
CA SER A 12 17.94 0.76 30.49
C SER A 12 16.99 1.93 30.72
N VAL A 13 15.90 1.92 30.06
CA VAL A 13 14.58 2.53 30.42
C VAL A 13 13.59 2.26 29.31
N LEU A 14 12.39 1.77 29.55
CA LEU A 14 11.35 2.45 28.78
C LEU A 14 10.08 1.62 28.80
N ASP A 15 9.03 2.28 29.07
CA ASP A 15 7.69 1.80 28.75
C ASP A 15 7.68 1.41 27.25
N ILE A 16 7.54 0.12 26.95
CA ILE A 16 7.53 -0.43 25.59
C ILE A 16 6.48 0.28 24.74
N SER A 17 5.37 0.67 25.32
CA SER A 17 4.29 1.39 24.63
C SER A 17 4.73 2.76 24.08
N SER A 18 5.74 3.38 24.67
CA SER A 18 6.27 4.68 24.23
C SER A 18 7.19 4.56 22.99
N ILE A 19 7.68 3.35 22.70
CA ILE A 19 8.64 3.08 21.60
C ILE A 19 7.92 2.53 20.36
N ILE A 20 6.75 1.93 20.52
CA ILE A 20 6.00 1.34 19.43
C ILE A 20 5.11 2.41 18.80
N TRP A 21 5.57 2.97 17.70
CA TRP A 21 4.86 4.00 16.95
C TRP A 21 4.02 3.47 15.78
N CYS A 22 4.14 2.18 15.49
CA CYS A 22 3.38 1.54 14.43
C CYS A 22 2.26 0.69 15.01
N ASP A 23 1.03 0.98 14.59
CA ASP A 23 -0.16 0.26 15.01
C ASP A 23 -0.94 -0.20 13.75
N VAL A 24 -1.73 -1.24 13.88
CA VAL A 24 -2.46 -1.84 12.76
C VAL A 24 -3.50 -0.90 12.13
N ASP A 25 -4.05 0.04 12.88
CA ASP A 25 -5.00 1.05 12.40
C ASP A 25 -4.38 2.15 11.53
N GLN A 26 -3.06 2.15 11.38
CA GLN A 26 -2.34 3.04 10.46
C GLN A 26 -2.21 2.46 9.04
N PHE A 27 -2.71 1.24 8.82
CA PHE A 27 -2.67 0.58 7.52
C PHE A 27 -4.02 0.66 6.84
N HIS A 28 -4.01 1.18 5.62
CA HIS A 28 -5.17 1.29 4.74
C HIS A 28 -4.91 0.49 3.47
N GLY A 29 -5.93 -0.16 2.96
CA GLY A 29 -5.81 -0.97 1.75
C GLY A 29 -7.06 -0.92 0.89
N ILE A 30 -6.87 -1.13 -0.40
CA ILE A 30 -7.95 -1.23 -1.37
C ILE A 30 -7.76 -2.57 -2.09
N GLU A 31 -8.76 -3.42 -2.02
CA GLU A 31 -8.76 -4.73 -2.67
C GLU A 31 -10.04 -4.91 -3.48
N VAL A 32 -9.90 -5.35 -4.72
CA VAL A 32 -11.03 -5.46 -5.66
C VAL A 32 -11.90 -6.69 -5.41
N GLU A 33 -11.35 -7.70 -4.77
CA GLU A 33 -12.05 -8.94 -4.46
C GLU A 33 -12.47 -8.96 -2.98
N GLU A 34 -13.74 -9.27 -2.71
CA GLU A 34 -14.29 -9.26 -1.34
C GLU A 34 -13.57 -10.25 -0.41
N PHE A 35 -13.35 -11.47 -0.86
CA PHE A 35 -12.72 -12.50 -0.02
C PHE A 35 -11.24 -12.19 0.29
N PRO A 36 -10.40 -11.78 -0.67
CA PRO A 36 -9.06 -11.28 -0.38
C PRO A 36 -9.04 -10.07 0.56
N ALA A 37 -10.01 -9.15 0.47
CA ALA A 37 -10.09 -8.02 1.40
C ALA A 37 -10.29 -8.48 2.84
N GLN A 38 -11.17 -9.47 3.06
CA GLN A 38 -11.38 -10.08 4.39
C GLN A 38 -10.14 -10.81 4.89
N ILE A 39 -9.46 -11.56 4.00
CA ILE A 39 -8.18 -12.22 4.34
C ILE A 39 -7.13 -11.20 4.73
N ALA A 40 -7.04 -10.08 4.02
CA ALA A 40 -6.08 -9.04 4.33
C ALA A 40 -6.28 -8.44 5.73
N GLN A 41 -7.52 -8.22 6.16
CA GLN A 41 -7.81 -7.77 7.53
C GLN A 41 -7.31 -8.77 8.58
N VAL A 42 -7.60 -10.06 8.38
CA VAL A 42 -7.15 -11.12 9.30
C VAL A 42 -5.64 -11.24 9.30
N ALA A 43 -5.00 -11.16 8.14
CA ALA A 43 -3.55 -11.21 8.00
C ALA A 43 -2.86 -10.04 8.73
N MET A 44 -3.42 -8.83 8.65
CA MET A 44 -2.91 -7.67 9.38
C MET A 44 -3.01 -7.86 10.90
N TRP A 45 -4.07 -8.44 11.42
CA TRP A 45 -4.18 -8.80 12.83
C TRP A 45 -3.15 -9.86 13.26
N LEU A 46 -2.95 -10.89 12.43
CA LEU A 46 -1.97 -11.93 12.73
C LEU A 46 -0.55 -11.36 12.77
N ILE A 47 -0.21 -10.48 11.84
CA ILE A 47 1.09 -9.80 11.82
C ILE A 47 1.26 -8.92 13.05
N ASP A 48 0.25 -8.11 13.41
CA ASP A 48 0.29 -7.30 14.63
C ASP A 48 0.51 -8.16 15.87
N HIS A 49 -0.25 -9.26 15.99
CA HIS A 49 -0.09 -10.20 17.08
C HIS A 49 1.31 -10.82 17.13
N GLN A 50 1.83 -11.29 16.00
CA GLN A 50 3.19 -11.86 15.92
C GLN A 50 4.26 -10.84 16.30
N MET A 51 4.13 -9.60 15.85
CA MET A 51 5.07 -8.53 16.20
C MET A 51 5.01 -8.21 17.69
N ASN A 52 3.82 -8.17 18.29
CA ASN A 52 3.65 -7.95 19.73
C ASN A 52 4.25 -9.09 20.57
N MET A 53 4.11 -10.34 20.11
CA MET A 53 4.75 -11.49 20.76
C MET A 53 6.28 -11.41 20.68
N MET A 54 6.83 -11.08 19.51
CA MET A 54 8.29 -10.90 19.36
C MET A 54 8.84 -9.80 20.26
N ILE A 55 8.10 -8.68 20.39
CA ILE A 55 8.47 -7.59 21.28
C ILE A 55 8.42 -8.05 22.74
N SER A 56 7.36 -8.76 23.12
CA SER A 56 7.22 -9.32 24.49
C SER A 56 8.38 -10.23 24.85
N GLU A 57 8.76 -11.13 23.97
CA GLU A 57 9.89 -12.04 24.15
C GLU A 57 11.20 -11.26 24.25
N TYR A 58 11.40 -10.28 23.37
CA TYR A 58 12.64 -9.52 23.30
C TYR A 58 12.87 -8.67 24.57
N PHE A 59 11.83 -8.06 25.11
CA PHE A 59 11.92 -7.20 26.30
C PHE A 59 11.66 -7.93 27.61
N GLY A 60 11.31 -9.22 27.57
CA GLY A 60 10.95 -9.98 28.79
C GLY A 60 9.71 -9.45 29.51
N GLN A 61 8.87 -8.67 28.82
CA GLN A 61 7.65 -8.07 29.36
C GLN A 61 6.47 -8.45 28.48
N TYR A 62 5.34 -8.80 29.10
CA TYR A 62 4.14 -9.16 28.37
C TYR A 62 3.50 -7.92 27.74
N PHE A 63 3.68 -7.79 26.44
CA PHE A 63 3.08 -6.74 25.64
C PHE A 63 2.07 -7.35 24.66
N VAL A 64 0.79 -7.31 25.03
CA VAL A 64 -0.29 -7.75 24.14
C VAL A 64 -1.32 -6.66 24.03
N ARG A 65 -1.49 -6.14 22.84
CA ARG A 65 -2.66 -5.33 22.48
C ARG A 65 -3.83 -6.29 22.22
N LEU A 66 -5.01 -5.95 22.74
CA LEU A 66 -6.21 -6.73 22.41
C LEU A 66 -6.55 -6.47 20.92
N PRO A 67 -6.52 -7.50 20.05
CA PRO A 67 -6.64 -7.32 18.60
C PRO A 67 -8.01 -6.79 18.15
N LEU A 68 -8.98 -6.74 19.02
CA LEU A 68 -10.38 -6.39 18.69
C LEU A 68 -10.69 -4.87 18.78
N LYS A 69 -9.75 -4.03 19.23
CA LYS A 69 -10.00 -2.59 19.34
C LYS A 69 -9.59 -1.78 18.13
N LYS A 70 -8.66 -2.28 17.33
CA LYS A 70 -8.11 -1.62 16.16
C LYS A 70 -7.91 -2.63 15.04
N SER A 71 -8.18 -2.22 13.83
CA SER A 71 -7.97 -3.02 12.62
C SER A 71 -7.42 -2.17 11.50
N ALA A 72 -6.73 -2.80 10.55
CA ALA A 72 -6.42 -2.16 9.28
C ALA A 72 -7.73 -1.82 8.54
N ASP A 73 -7.75 -0.69 7.89
CA ASP A 73 -8.89 -0.25 7.07
C ASP A 73 -8.71 -0.78 5.63
N ILE A 74 -9.29 -1.94 5.37
CA ILE A 74 -9.23 -2.59 4.04
C ILE A 74 -10.59 -2.44 3.37
N ILE A 75 -10.65 -1.67 2.30
CA ILE A 75 -11.85 -1.38 1.54
C ILE A 75 -11.97 -2.33 0.36
N HIS A 76 -13.12 -2.99 0.24
CA HIS A 76 -13.48 -3.76 -0.95
C HIS A 76 -13.94 -2.81 -2.06
N ALA A 77 -13.05 -2.47 -2.98
CA ALA A 77 -13.33 -1.58 -4.10
C ALA A 77 -12.28 -1.71 -5.23
N ASN A 78 -12.61 -1.22 -6.41
CA ASN A 78 -11.64 -1.04 -7.48
C ASN A 78 -10.84 0.25 -7.23
N SER A 79 -9.53 0.10 -6.99
CA SER A 79 -8.63 1.22 -6.68
C SER A 79 -8.49 2.24 -7.83
N LEU A 80 -8.80 1.89 -9.07
CA LEU A 80 -8.85 2.84 -10.19
C LEU A 80 -10.15 3.65 -10.23
N GLU A 81 -11.24 3.14 -9.64
CA GLU A 81 -12.55 3.80 -9.67
C GLU A 81 -12.76 4.79 -8.52
N ILE A 82 -12.27 4.45 -7.32
CA ILE A 82 -12.48 5.29 -6.13
C ILE A 82 -11.36 6.34 -5.98
N PRO A 83 -11.66 7.54 -5.51
CA PRO A 83 -10.64 8.51 -5.11
C PRO A 83 -9.87 7.99 -3.89
N TRP A 84 -8.54 7.99 -3.93
CA TRP A 84 -7.74 7.54 -2.78
C TRP A 84 -7.83 8.49 -1.58
N GLU A 85 -8.17 9.75 -1.82
CA GLU A 85 -8.44 10.74 -0.75
C GLU A 85 -9.66 10.34 0.12
N ASP A 86 -10.62 9.57 -0.44
CA ASP A 86 -11.77 9.06 0.33
C ASP A 86 -11.39 7.91 1.27
N VAL A 87 -10.26 7.23 1.00
CA VAL A 87 -9.72 6.15 1.83
C VAL A 87 -8.86 6.73 2.94
N ILE A 88 -7.93 7.57 2.59
CA ILE A 88 -7.06 8.29 3.51
C ILE A 88 -6.58 9.57 2.85
N SER A 89 -6.55 10.65 3.59
CA SER A 89 -6.01 11.92 3.06
C SER A 89 -4.49 11.86 2.92
N SER A 90 -3.98 12.42 1.83
CA SER A 90 -2.55 12.38 1.48
C SER A 90 -1.65 13.03 2.53
N ASP A 91 -2.15 13.98 3.33
CA ASP A 91 -1.41 14.61 4.44
C ASP A 91 -1.11 13.65 5.61
N LYS A 92 -1.87 12.56 5.72
CA LYS A 92 -1.73 11.54 6.77
C LYS A 92 -0.91 10.32 6.34
N LEU A 93 -0.52 10.24 5.06
CA LEU A 93 0.11 9.06 4.49
C LEU A 93 1.62 9.26 4.34
N THR A 94 2.38 8.20 4.62
CA THR A 94 3.85 8.20 4.48
C THR A 94 4.32 7.33 3.32
N TYR A 95 3.68 6.18 3.10
CA TYR A 95 4.07 5.19 2.11
C TYR A 95 2.88 4.64 1.35
N ILE A 96 3.06 4.40 0.06
CA ILE A 96 2.14 3.62 -0.78
C ILE A 96 2.92 2.43 -1.31
N LEU A 97 2.42 1.23 -1.03
CA LEU A 97 2.97 -0.01 -1.54
C LEU A 97 1.89 -0.75 -2.31
N GLY A 98 2.25 -1.42 -3.40
CA GLY A 98 1.27 -2.18 -4.16
C GLY A 98 1.89 -3.17 -5.13
N ASN A 99 1.07 -4.14 -5.51
CA ASN A 99 1.35 -5.09 -6.57
C ASN A 99 0.18 -5.08 -7.57
N PRO A 100 0.05 -4.02 -8.38
CA PRO A 100 -1.01 -3.92 -9.36
C PRO A 100 -0.92 -5.05 -10.41
N PRO A 101 -2.03 -5.41 -11.06
CA PRO A 101 -2.04 -6.51 -12.03
C PRO A 101 -1.18 -6.22 -13.27
N PHE A 102 -0.36 -7.21 -13.68
CA PHE A 102 0.54 -7.13 -14.85
C PHE A 102 -0.17 -7.62 -16.12
N ILE A 103 -0.99 -6.78 -16.70
CA ILE A 103 -1.75 -7.10 -17.92
C ILE A 103 -1.24 -6.22 -19.06
N GLY A 104 -0.65 -6.86 -20.05
CA GLY A 104 -0.14 -6.17 -21.25
C GLY A 104 -1.26 -5.55 -22.08
N SER A 105 -0.96 -4.47 -22.77
CA SER A 105 -1.94 -3.72 -23.57
C SER A 105 -2.72 -4.58 -24.57
N ASN A 106 -2.11 -5.62 -25.13
CA ASN A 106 -2.74 -6.46 -26.16
C ASN A 106 -3.76 -7.46 -25.60
N ILE A 107 -3.71 -7.78 -24.30
CA ILE A 107 -4.55 -8.80 -23.67
C ILE A 107 -5.58 -8.24 -22.68
N MET A 108 -5.59 -6.91 -22.50
CA MET A 108 -6.58 -6.25 -21.65
C MET A 108 -8.01 -6.49 -22.17
N THR A 109 -8.92 -6.68 -21.23
CA THR A 109 -10.36 -6.62 -21.48
C THR A 109 -10.78 -5.22 -21.91
N LYS A 110 -11.97 -5.08 -22.48
CA LYS A 110 -12.54 -3.77 -22.83
C LYS A 110 -12.70 -2.84 -21.61
N ILE A 111 -13.03 -3.41 -20.45
CA ILE A 111 -13.20 -2.68 -19.20
C ILE A 111 -11.84 -2.13 -18.73
N GLN A 112 -10.82 -2.98 -18.63
CA GLN A 112 -9.48 -2.58 -18.23
C GLN A 112 -8.87 -1.52 -19.14
N ARG A 113 -9.10 -1.66 -20.45
CA ARG A 113 -8.66 -0.65 -21.42
C ARG A 113 -9.39 0.69 -21.20
N ALA A 114 -10.68 0.66 -20.89
CA ALA A 114 -11.45 1.88 -20.60
C ALA A 114 -10.93 2.57 -19.31
N GLU A 115 -10.54 1.80 -18.30
CA GLU A 115 -9.94 2.34 -17.07
C GLU A 115 -8.59 3.02 -17.35
N VAL A 116 -7.70 2.39 -18.12
CA VAL A 116 -6.44 3.03 -18.54
C VAL A 116 -6.71 4.32 -19.32
N VAL A 117 -7.59 4.28 -20.30
CA VAL A 117 -7.94 5.46 -21.12
C VAL A 117 -8.55 6.57 -20.24
N LYS A 118 -9.36 6.22 -19.26
CA LYS A 118 -9.93 7.18 -18.30
C LYS A 118 -8.85 7.89 -17.49
N GLU A 119 -7.86 7.15 -16.98
CA GLU A 119 -6.75 7.75 -16.24
C GLU A 119 -5.86 8.64 -17.12
N PHE A 120 -5.61 8.22 -18.38
CA PHE A 120 -4.75 8.89 -19.34
C PHE A 120 -5.53 9.70 -20.39
N HIS A 121 -6.72 10.20 -20.08
CA HIS A 121 -7.64 10.82 -21.06
C HIS A 121 -7.02 11.92 -21.93
N ASP A 122 -6.03 12.65 -21.43
CA ASP A 122 -5.37 13.74 -22.15
C ASP A 122 -4.04 13.32 -22.82
N VAL A 123 -3.65 12.05 -22.73
CA VAL A 123 -2.35 11.57 -23.20
C VAL A 123 -2.47 10.82 -24.50
N LYS A 124 -1.84 11.34 -25.57
CA LYS A 124 -1.76 10.63 -26.86
C LYS A 124 -0.94 9.36 -26.70
N GLY A 125 -1.43 8.26 -27.28
CA GLY A 125 -0.71 6.99 -27.25
C GLY A 125 -1.04 6.11 -26.03
N ALA A 126 -1.93 6.51 -25.13
CA ALA A 126 -2.31 5.72 -23.96
C ALA A 126 -2.78 4.28 -24.28
N GLY A 127 -3.21 4.01 -25.52
CA GLY A 127 -3.67 2.68 -25.94
C GLY A 127 -2.59 1.59 -25.99
N VAL A 128 -1.29 1.94 -25.96
CA VAL A 128 -0.17 0.97 -25.93
C VAL A 128 0.32 0.71 -24.52
N LEU A 129 -0.20 1.43 -23.52
CA LEU A 129 0.21 1.30 -22.13
C LEU A 129 -0.33 0.02 -21.50
N ASP A 130 0.48 -0.64 -20.70
CA ASP A 130 0.07 -1.78 -19.88
C ASP A 130 -0.83 -1.34 -18.73
N TYR A 131 -1.67 -2.23 -18.26
CA TYR A 131 -2.69 -1.93 -17.24
C TYR A 131 -2.10 -1.33 -15.96
N VAL A 132 -0.95 -1.84 -15.51
CA VAL A 132 -0.24 -1.35 -14.33
C VAL A 132 0.08 0.14 -14.36
N THR A 133 0.21 0.74 -15.55
CA THR A 133 0.56 2.16 -15.70
C THR A 133 -0.50 3.11 -15.14
N ALA A 134 -1.77 2.66 -15.10
CA ALA A 134 -2.86 3.44 -14.51
C ALA A 134 -2.62 3.73 -13.01
N TRP A 135 -2.05 2.76 -12.26
CA TRP A 135 -1.67 2.96 -10.85
C TRP A 135 -0.54 3.96 -10.69
N TYR A 136 0.46 3.93 -11.59
CA TYR A 136 1.55 4.90 -11.55
C TYR A 136 1.05 6.32 -11.75
N LEU A 137 0.18 6.55 -12.74
CA LEU A 137 -0.38 7.87 -12.99
C LEU A 137 -1.28 8.32 -11.84
N LYS A 138 -2.15 7.44 -11.35
CA LYS A 138 -3.04 7.75 -10.22
C LYS A 138 -2.25 8.08 -8.97
N ALA A 139 -1.22 7.30 -8.65
CA ALA A 139 -0.32 7.59 -7.54
C ALA A 139 0.42 8.92 -7.71
N SER A 140 0.93 9.20 -8.92
CA SER A 140 1.64 10.45 -9.20
C SER A 140 0.75 11.68 -8.97
N LYS A 141 -0.53 11.61 -9.36
CA LYS A 141 -1.51 12.67 -9.11
C LYS A 141 -1.79 12.84 -7.60
N TYR A 142 -1.96 11.71 -6.90
CA TYR A 142 -2.30 11.69 -5.47
C TYR A 142 -1.18 12.23 -4.58
N ILE A 143 0.09 11.95 -4.91
CA ILE A 143 1.24 12.35 -4.09
C ILE A 143 1.79 13.75 -4.41
N GLN A 144 1.19 14.48 -5.33
CA GLN A 144 1.68 15.81 -5.69
C GLN A 144 1.81 16.73 -4.48
N ASN A 145 2.94 17.43 -4.39
CA ASN A 145 3.27 18.33 -3.27
C ASN A 145 3.34 17.65 -1.88
N THR A 146 3.49 16.34 -1.84
CA THR A 146 3.67 15.57 -0.60
C THR A 146 5.09 15.01 -0.47
N LYS A 147 5.38 14.37 0.67
CA LYS A 147 6.62 13.62 0.91
C LYS A 147 6.39 12.10 0.83
N ILE A 148 5.22 11.67 0.37
CA ILE A 148 4.85 10.25 0.28
C ILE A 148 5.82 9.53 -0.66
N LYS A 149 6.25 8.34 -0.25
CA LYS A 149 7.06 7.45 -1.07
C LYS A 149 6.19 6.33 -1.63
N VAL A 150 6.29 6.10 -2.94
CA VAL A 150 5.52 5.07 -3.65
C VAL A 150 6.45 3.98 -4.14
N ALA A 151 6.04 2.72 -3.95
CA ALA A 151 6.71 1.55 -4.50
C ALA A 151 5.69 0.55 -5.03
N PHE A 152 5.71 0.31 -6.33
CA PHE A 152 4.90 -0.72 -6.97
C PHE A 152 5.78 -1.80 -7.56
N VAL A 153 5.35 -3.05 -7.42
CA VAL A 153 5.89 -4.14 -8.22
C VAL A 153 5.35 -4.00 -9.65
N SER A 154 6.20 -4.18 -10.63
CA SER A 154 5.85 -3.98 -12.03
C SER A 154 6.68 -4.87 -12.95
N THR A 155 6.23 -5.00 -14.18
CA THR A 155 7.02 -5.63 -15.25
C THR A 155 8.03 -4.64 -15.81
N ASN A 156 9.05 -5.17 -16.49
CA ASN A 156 10.10 -4.39 -17.12
C ASN A 156 9.59 -3.51 -18.29
N SER A 157 8.40 -3.79 -18.81
CA SER A 157 7.78 -3.04 -19.91
C SER A 157 7.61 -1.55 -19.63
N ILE A 158 7.41 -1.15 -18.37
CA ILE A 158 7.27 0.27 -17.99
C ILE A 158 8.57 1.08 -18.12
N SER A 159 9.71 0.41 -18.18
CA SER A 159 11.05 1.02 -18.33
C SER A 159 11.67 0.79 -19.70
N GLN A 160 10.97 0.13 -20.62
CA GLN A 160 11.47 -0.22 -21.94
C GLN A 160 10.41 -0.04 -23.04
N GLY A 161 10.86 0.23 -24.27
CA GLY A 161 10.01 0.31 -25.43
C GLY A 161 9.16 1.57 -25.53
N GLU A 162 8.04 1.48 -26.23
CA GLU A 162 7.17 2.61 -26.59
C GLU A 162 6.48 3.26 -25.39
N GLN A 163 6.29 2.51 -24.30
CA GLN A 163 5.58 3.00 -23.11
C GLN A 163 6.37 4.06 -22.33
N VAL A 164 7.69 4.02 -22.42
CA VAL A 164 8.58 4.93 -21.64
C VAL A 164 8.28 6.40 -21.94
N GLY A 165 8.22 6.76 -23.22
CA GLY A 165 7.97 8.15 -23.60
C GLY A 165 6.53 8.65 -23.38
N ILE A 166 5.63 7.76 -22.97
CA ILE A 166 4.23 8.10 -22.66
C ILE A 166 4.01 8.17 -21.13
N LEU A 167 4.68 7.28 -20.40
CA LEU A 167 4.50 7.14 -18.94
C LEU A 167 5.36 8.13 -18.15
N TRP A 168 6.60 8.40 -18.61
CA TRP A 168 7.60 9.25 -17.94
C TRP A 168 7.83 10.57 -18.66
#